data_7a82f6a994d4104c7f60fb71baf2c932
#
_entry.id   7a82f6a994d4104c7f60fb71baf2c932
#
_cell.length_a   1.000
_cell.length_b   1.000
_cell.length_c   1.000
_cell.angle_alpha   90.00
_cell.angle_beta   90.00
_cell.angle_gamma   90.00
#
_symmetry.space_group_name_H-M   'P 1'
#
loop_
_entity.id
_entity.type
_entity.pdbx_description
1 polymer ?
#
loop_
_entity_poly.entity_id
_entity_poly.type
_entity_poly.pdbx_seq_one_letter_code
_entity_poly.pdbx_strand_id
1 'polypeptide(L)'
;MGVEPDSKAAEPGEGAPGEDAAGDSPVVKGAAGDGAAEEGTAGDGAKGEKKSSGKGGGLRESVLLVVSGVVAALLLNMFVIQSFDIPSESMENTLKRDDKVIVNKLHGETERGDVVVFTGWRDEYTIKRVIAVGGDTVKCCDAQGRITVNGVPLDEKPYLHPDDFPSGDKFEKVVPKGRLWVMGDHRSASADSRAHEEQEGEGTISEDQVIGRAFAIYWPFSRATVLSTPDTLARTFANTR
;
A
#
# COMPACT_ATOMS: atom_id res chain seq x y z
N MET A 1 17.91 -17.84 -73.94
CA MET A 1 19.11 -17.49 -73.20
C MET A 1 18.63 -16.83 -71.91
N GLY A 2 18.50 -17.50 -70.99
CA GLY A 2 18.60 -18.09 -69.78
C GLY A 2 19.75 -17.54 -68.90
N VAL A 3 19.48 -16.91 -67.83
CA VAL A 3 20.34 -16.92 -66.66
C VAL A 3 19.41 -16.68 -65.42
N GLU A 4 19.20 -17.74 -64.67
CA GLU A 4 18.79 -17.67 -63.31
C GLU A 4 19.96 -17.20 -62.42
N PRO A 5 19.72 -16.47 -61.36
CA PRO A 5 20.61 -16.53 -60.24
C PRO A 5 19.92 -17.10 -58.95
N ASP A 6 20.63 -18.04 -58.40
CA ASP A 6 20.63 -18.63 -57.07
C ASP A 6 19.82 -17.97 -56.01
N SER A 7 18.84 -18.72 -55.56
CA SER A 7 18.13 -18.54 -54.28
C SER A 7 18.99 -19.15 -53.16
N LYS A 8 19.71 -18.32 -52.43
CA LYS A 8 20.36 -18.69 -51.16
C LYS A 8 19.36 -18.50 -50.03
N ALA A 9 18.75 -19.61 -49.64
CA ALA A 9 17.93 -19.67 -48.42
C ALA A 9 18.75 -19.24 -47.19
N ALA A 10 18.30 -18.22 -46.51
CA ALA A 10 18.76 -17.89 -45.19
C ALA A 10 17.95 -18.71 -44.16
N GLU A 11 18.64 -19.50 -43.40
CA GLU A 11 18.07 -20.24 -42.27
C GLU A 11 17.51 -19.25 -41.24
N PRO A 12 16.35 -19.54 -40.61
CA PRO A 12 15.86 -18.77 -39.49
C PRO A 12 16.69 -19.08 -38.23
N GLY A 13 17.39 -18.08 -37.73
CA GLY A 13 18.04 -18.16 -36.42
C GLY A 13 17.03 -18.47 -35.33
N GLU A 14 17.30 -19.53 -34.60
CA GLU A 14 16.65 -19.92 -33.36
C GLU A 14 16.79 -18.76 -32.37
N GLY A 15 15.72 -18.00 -32.22
CA GLY A 15 15.56 -17.04 -31.10
C GLY A 15 15.37 -17.83 -29.83
N ALA A 16 16.30 -17.68 -28.88
CA ALA A 16 16.17 -18.15 -27.53
C ALA A 16 14.85 -17.63 -26.92
N PRO A 17 14.17 -18.46 -26.13
CA PRO A 17 12.98 -18.00 -25.41
C PRO A 17 13.39 -16.90 -24.45
N GLY A 18 12.78 -15.72 -24.59
CA GLY A 18 12.86 -14.66 -23.61
C GLY A 18 12.34 -15.19 -22.29
N GLU A 19 13.16 -15.13 -21.28
CA GLU A 19 12.74 -15.34 -19.91
C GLU A 19 11.62 -14.37 -19.61
N ASP A 20 10.44 -14.93 -19.35
CA ASP A 20 9.32 -14.22 -18.76
C ASP A 20 9.79 -13.56 -17.47
N ALA A 21 10.01 -12.26 -17.53
CA ALA A 21 10.13 -11.44 -16.33
C ALA A 21 8.74 -11.36 -15.69
N ALA A 22 8.33 -12.46 -15.06
CA ALA A 22 7.27 -12.43 -14.07
C ALA A 22 7.77 -11.53 -12.96
N GLY A 23 7.33 -10.27 -13.01
CA GLY A 23 7.60 -9.30 -11.96
C GLY A 23 7.08 -9.87 -10.64
N ASP A 24 8.01 -10.33 -9.84
CA ASP A 24 7.75 -10.84 -8.50
C ASP A 24 7.09 -9.72 -7.68
N SER A 25 5.84 -9.93 -7.32
CA SER A 25 5.12 -9.01 -6.42
C SER A 25 5.57 -9.34 -5.00
N PRO A 26 6.41 -8.51 -4.39
CA PRO A 26 6.97 -8.86 -3.10
C PRO A 26 5.97 -8.68 -1.96
N VAL A 27 6.02 -9.65 -1.10
CA VAL A 27 5.26 -9.80 0.13
C VAL A 27 5.55 -8.66 1.10
N VAL A 28 4.52 -8.02 1.58
CA VAL A 28 4.61 -7.11 2.74
C VAL A 28 4.58 -7.96 4.01
N LYS A 29 5.70 -8.05 4.73
CA LYS A 29 5.75 -8.75 6.01
C LYS A 29 5.13 -7.89 7.11
N GLY A 30 4.15 -8.46 7.82
CA GLY A 30 3.67 -7.88 9.07
C GLY A 30 4.71 -8.13 10.16
N ALA A 31 5.21 -7.08 10.77
CA ALA A 31 6.10 -7.19 11.92
C ALA A 31 5.25 -7.26 13.20
N ALA A 32 5.23 -8.41 13.85
CA ALA A 32 4.82 -8.52 15.23
C ALA A 32 5.95 -7.93 16.08
N GLY A 33 5.71 -6.77 16.69
CA GLY A 33 6.71 -6.12 17.51
C GLY A 33 6.87 -6.82 18.84
N ASP A 34 7.99 -7.51 19.04
CA ASP A 34 8.45 -7.90 20.35
C ASP A 34 9.06 -6.67 21.04
N GLY A 35 8.28 -6.07 21.94
CA GLY A 35 8.74 -4.97 22.78
C GLY A 35 9.54 -5.51 23.97
N ALA A 36 10.86 -5.53 23.87
CA ALA A 36 11.74 -5.72 25.01
C ALA A 36 11.76 -4.46 25.87
N ALA A 37 11.41 -4.60 27.14
CA ALA A 37 11.56 -3.57 28.15
C ALA A 37 13.04 -3.51 28.59
N GLU A 38 13.69 -2.36 28.46
CA GLU A 38 14.96 -2.06 29.15
C GLU A 38 14.68 -1.26 30.42
N GLU A 39 15.16 -1.83 31.53
CA GLU A 39 15.21 -1.18 32.84
C GLU A 39 16.31 -0.09 32.82
N GLY A 40 15.94 1.09 33.25
CA GLY A 40 16.86 2.20 33.53
C GLY A 40 16.82 2.58 35.00
N THR A 41 17.94 2.40 35.68
CA THR A 41 18.20 2.62 37.11
C THR A 41 18.27 4.07 37.52
N ALA A 42 17.67 4.31 38.70
CA ALA A 42 17.99 5.20 39.82
C ALA A 42 18.85 6.47 39.68
N GLY A 43 18.30 7.56 40.18
CA GLY A 43 19.02 8.77 40.62
C GLY A 43 18.31 9.38 41.84
N ASP A 44 19.06 9.48 42.91
CA ASP A 44 18.73 9.85 44.29
C ASP A 44 18.47 11.35 44.51
N GLY A 45 17.62 11.66 45.50
CA GLY A 45 17.78 12.83 46.36
C GLY A 45 16.78 13.97 46.25
N ALA A 46 15.82 14.07 47.14
CA ALA A 46 15.64 15.17 48.12
C ALA A 46 14.38 15.03 48.98
N LYS A 47 14.61 15.29 50.20
CA LYS A 47 13.87 15.24 51.45
C LYS A 47 12.73 16.27 51.53
N GLY A 48 11.57 15.86 52.03
CA GLY A 48 10.59 16.83 52.56
C GLY A 48 9.17 16.31 52.75
N GLU A 49 8.82 16.15 53.99
CA GLU A 49 7.51 16.20 54.65
C GLU A 49 6.53 15.02 54.59
N LYS A 50 6.39 14.45 55.78
CA LYS A 50 5.37 13.46 56.19
C LYS A 50 3.97 14.02 56.06
N LYS A 51 3.09 13.34 55.34
CA LYS A 51 1.69 13.18 55.73
C LYS A 51 1.30 11.72 55.61
N SER A 52 1.11 11.11 56.77
CA SER A 52 0.63 9.74 56.90
C SER A 52 -0.84 9.66 56.47
N SER A 53 -1.16 8.78 55.55
CA SER A 53 -2.49 8.15 55.53
C SER A 53 -2.46 6.94 54.54
N GLY A 54 -2.79 5.74 55.03
CA GLY A 54 -3.30 4.65 54.22
C GLY A 54 -2.27 3.83 53.43
N LYS A 55 -1.34 3.13 54.10
CA LYS A 55 -0.52 2.10 53.52
C LYS A 55 -1.35 0.82 53.22
N GLY A 56 -1.86 0.66 52.03
CA GLY A 56 -2.46 -0.62 51.57
C GLY A 56 -3.09 -0.57 50.17
N GLY A 57 -3.54 0.58 49.73
CA GLY A 57 -4.23 0.75 48.42
C GLY A 57 -3.28 1.10 47.27
N GLY A 58 -2.31 1.95 47.50
CA GLY A 58 -1.53 2.59 46.42
C GLY A 58 -0.77 1.63 45.50
N LEU A 59 -0.20 0.55 46.05
CA LEU A 59 0.56 -0.38 45.22
C LEU A 59 -0.36 -1.22 44.31
N ARG A 60 -1.49 -1.67 44.79
CA ARG A 60 -2.47 -2.42 43.99
C ARG A 60 -3.13 -1.53 42.94
N GLU A 61 -3.46 -0.29 43.28
CA GLU A 61 -4.01 0.68 42.33
C GLU A 61 -3.00 1.01 41.24
N SER A 62 -1.72 1.24 41.60
CA SER A 62 -0.67 1.49 40.62
C SER A 62 -0.44 0.30 39.74
N VAL A 63 -0.42 -0.93 40.25
CA VAL A 63 -0.30 -2.14 39.45
C VAL A 63 -1.50 -2.31 38.51
N LEU A 64 -2.72 -2.08 39.01
CA LEU A 64 -3.91 -2.15 38.14
C LEU A 64 -3.88 -1.13 37.02
N LEU A 65 -3.45 0.10 37.29
CA LEU A 65 -3.31 1.14 36.27
C LEU A 65 -2.26 0.75 35.21
N VAL A 66 -1.11 0.23 35.63
CA VAL A 66 -0.08 -0.24 34.69
C VAL A 66 -0.59 -1.42 33.86
N VAL A 67 -1.18 -2.41 34.49
CA VAL A 67 -1.74 -3.59 33.80
C VAL A 67 -2.85 -3.17 32.84
N SER A 68 -3.78 -2.30 33.25
CA SER A 68 -4.83 -1.82 32.37
C SER A 68 -4.28 -1.01 31.18
N GLY A 69 -3.26 -0.18 31.42
CA GLY A 69 -2.55 0.54 30.36
C GLY A 69 -1.87 -0.38 29.36
N VAL A 70 -1.18 -1.40 29.82
CA VAL A 70 -0.55 -2.41 28.95
C VAL A 70 -1.60 -3.19 28.15
N VAL A 71 -2.68 -3.63 28.81
CA VAL A 71 -3.77 -4.34 28.12
C VAL A 71 -4.42 -3.44 27.07
N ALA A 72 -4.69 -2.17 27.39
CA ALA A 72 -5.26 -1.23 26.43
C ALA A 72 -4.30 -1.00 25.24
N ALA A 73 -3.00 -0.85 25.49
CA ALA A 73 -2.00 -0.71 24.42
C ALA A 73 -1.91 -1.95 23.53
N LEU A 74 -1.98 -3.16 24.11
CA LEU A 74 -2.01 -4.41 23.36
C LEU A 74 -3.28 -4.53 22.52
N LEU A 75 -4.43 -4.16 23.06
CA LEU A 75 -5.69 -4.15 22.31
C LEU A 75 -5.66 -3.15 21.16
N LEU A 76 -5.16 -1.93 21.38
CA LEU A 76 -4.98 -0.95 20.33
C LEU A 76 -4.06 -1.47 19.23
N ASN A 77 -2.92 -2.05 19.59
CA ASN A 77 -1.99 -2.62 18.63
C ASN A 77 -2.61 -3.80 17.84
N MET A 78 -3.38 -4.63 18.51
CA MET A 78 -3.99 -5.81 17.89
C MET A 78 -5.17 -5.46 16.96
N PHE A 79 -6.01 -4.50 17.35
CA PHE A 79 -7.29 -4.23 16.67
C PHE A 79 -7.30 -2.97 15.81
N VAL A 80 -6.45 -1.99 16.10
CA VAL A 80 -6.53 -0.66 15.46
C VAL A 80 -5.37 -0.41 14.51
N ILE A 81 -4.15 -0.76 14.89
CA ILE A 81 -2.95 -0.38 14.18
C ILE A 81 -2.11 -1.60 13.86
N GLN A 82 -1.56 -1.65 12.66
CA GLN A 82 -0.59 -2.67 12.25
C GLN A 82 0.57 -2.02 11.50
N SER A 83 1.80 -2.49 11.77
CA SER A 83 2.98 -2.06 11.04
C SER A 83 3.32 -3.05 9.93
N PHE A 84 3.77 -2.51 8.78
CA PHE A 84 4.26 -3.28 7.66
C PHE A 84 5.59 -2.73 7.15
N ASP A 85 6.49 -3.63 6.76
CA ASP A 85 7.72 -3.28 6.04
C ASP A 85 7.44 -3.27 4.53
N ILE A 86 8.04 -2.33 3.81
CA ILE A 86 7.89 -2.19 2.36
C ILE A 86 9.06 -2.89 1.68
N PRO A 87 8.86 -4.09 1.08
CA PRO A 87 9.97 -4.85 0.49
C PRO A 87 10.23 -4.49 -0.98
N SER A 88 9.36 -3.72 -1.64
CA SER A 88 9.40 -3.48 -3.07
C SER A 88 9.35 -2.01 -3.48
N GLU A 89 9.66 -1.79 -4.73
CA GLU A 89 9.67 -0.49 -5.39
C GLU A 89 8.29 -0.09 -5.96
N SER A 90 7.32 -0.99 -5.95
CA SER A 90 6.05 -0.82 -6.69
C SER A 90 5.23 0.42 -6.29
N MET A 91 5.51 1.00 -5.13
CA MET A 91 4.88 2.22 -4.60
C MET A 91 5.85 3.41 -4.53
N GLU A 92 7.04 3.32 -5.15
CA GLU A 92 7.89 4.48 -5.34
C GLU A 92 7.20 5.47 -6.28
N ASN A 93 7.19 6.69 -6.01
CA ASN A 93 7.92 7.58 -5.13
C ASN A 93 7.31 7.71 -3.70
N THR A 94 6.06 7.29 -3.51
CA THR A 94 5.33 7.46 -2.24
C THR A 94 5.94 6.64 -1.12
N LEU A 95 6.12 5.33 -1.35
CA LEU A 95 6.77 4.41 -0.41
C LEU A 95 8.00 3.82 -1.07
N LYS A 96 9.12 3.82 -0.35
CA LYS A 96 10.37 3.23 -0.81
C LYS A 96 10.65 1.92 -0.11
N ARG A 97 11.54 1.13 -0.71
CA ARG A 97 12.03 -0.09 -0.08
C ARG A 97 12.58 0.23 1.31
N ASP A 98 12.33 -0.66 2.27
CA ASP A 98 12.71 -0.56 3.69
C ASP A 98 11.99 0.54 4.48
N ASP A 99 11.04 1.27 3.89
CA ASP A 99 10.11 2.08 4.67
C ASP A 99 9.25 1.18 5.57
N LYS A 100 8.96 1.66 6.78
CA LYS A 100 7.97 1.03 7.66
C LYS A 100 6.76 1.92 7.77
N VAL A 101 5.60 1.35 7.50
CA VAL A 101 4.34 2.08 7.46
C VAL A 101 3.41 1.64 8.57
N ILE A 102 2.60 2.58 9.03
CA ILE A 102 1.52 2.31 9.97
C ILE A 102 0.22 2.25 9.17
N VAL A 103 -0.53 1.19 9.41
CA VAL A 103 -1.81 0.89 8.77
C VAL A 103 -2.91 0.95 9.81
N ASN A 104 -3.95 1.75 9.54
CA ASN A 104 -5.16 1.81 10.34
C ASN A 104 -6.14 0.73 9.85
N LYS A 105 -6.46 -0.21 10.72
CA LYS A 105 -7.41 -1.30 10.45
C LYS A 105 -8.87 -0.88 10.61
N LEU A 106 -9.12 0.19 11.36
CA LEU A 106 -10.45 0.80 11.55
C LEU A 106 -10.66 1.94 10.55
N HIS A 107 -10.19 1.75 9.31
CA HIS A 107 -10.51 2.69 8.24
C HIS A 107 -12.00 2.53 7.88
N GLY A 108 -12.69 3.60 7.59
CA GLY A 108 -14.06 3.56 7.09
C GLY A 108 -14.15 2.96 5.68
N GLU A 109 -15.08 3.42 4.87
CA GLU A 109 -15.14 3.07 3.45
C GLU A 109 -13.82 3.45 2.76
N THR A 110 -13.36 2.56 1.88
CA THR A 110 -12.15 2.79 1.09
C THR A 110 -12.45 3.82 -0.01
N GLU A 111 -11.63 4.85 -0.08
CA GLU A 111 -11.80 5.94 -1.05
C GLU A 111 -10.71 5.90 -2.15
N ARG A 112 -11.02 6.56 -3.28
CA ARG A 112 -10.04 6.76 -4.35
C ARG A 112 -8.86 7.57 -3.85
N GLY A 113 -7.65 7.10 -4.15
CA GLY A 113 -6.40 7.69 -3.70
C GLY A 113 -5.86 7.13 -2.39
N ASP A 114 -6.63 6.33 -1.66
CA ASP A 114 -6.15 5.64 -0.48
C ASP A 114 -5.03 4.65 -0.83
N VAL A 115 -4.02 4.59 0.02
CA VAL A 115 -3.00 3.55 -0.05
C VAL A 115 -3.42 2.44 0.91
N VAL A 116 -3.72 1.27 0.37
CA VAL A 116 -4.27 0.16 1.14
C VAL A 116 -3.34 -1.04 1.17
N VAL A 117 -3.31 -1.73 2.31
CA VAL A 117 -2.74 -3.06 2.45
C VAL A 117 -3.87 -4.07 2.39
N PHE A 118 -3.72 -5.08 1.57
CA PHE A 118 -4.73 -6.10 1.33
C PHE A 118 -4.09 -7.48 1.09
N THR A 119 -4.88 -8.54 1.22
CA THR A 119 -4.46 -9.87 0.77
C THR A 119 -4.56 -9.92 -0.75
N GLY A 120 -3.41 -9.97 -1.40
CA GLY A 120 -3.28 -9.90 -2.85
C GLY A 120 -3.64 -11.21 -3.56
N TRP A 121 -3.45 -11.23 -4.88
CA TRP A 121 -3.84 -12.35 -5.76
C TRP A 121 -3.07 -13.66 -5.50
N ARG A 122 -1.97 -13.63 -4.73
CA ARG A 122 -1.17 -14.79 -4.34
C ARG A 122 -1.25 -15.13 -2.87
N ASP A 123 -2.31 -14.68 -2.18
CA ASP A 123 -2.51 -14.82 -0.73
C ASP A 123 -1.38 -14.19 0.12
N GLU A 124 -0.74 -13.16 -0.41
CA GLU A 124 0.31 -12.40 0.26
C GLU A 124 -0.11 -10.95 0.49
N TYR A 125 0.46 -10.32 1.52
CA TYR A 125 0.17 -8.92 1.79
C TYR A 125 0.77 -8.03 0.72
N THR A 126 -0.09 -7.28 0.09
CA THR A 126 0.24 -6.36 -0.99
C THR A 126 -0.19 -4.95 -0.63
N ILE A 127 0.59 -3.95 -1.03
CA ILE A 127 0.26 -2.54 -0.84
C ILE A 127 0.15 -1.84 -2.20
N LYS A 128 -0.99 -1.16 -2.44
CA LYS A 128 -1.25 -0.42 -3.67
C LYS A 128 -2.12 0.81 -3.38
N ARG A 129 -2.21 1.69 -4.37
CA ARG A 129 -3.13 2.83 -4.35
C ARG A 129 -4.44 2.46 -5.02
N VAL A 130 -5.55 2.83 -4.38
CA VAL A 130 -6.90 2.71 -4.95
C VAL A 130 -7.09 3.78 -6.02
N ILE A 131 -7.32 3.35 -7.25
CA ILE A 131 -7.57 4.23 -8.40
C ILE A 131 -9.06 4.38 -8.64
N ALA A 132 -9.82 3.28 -8.50
CA ALA A 132 -11.25 3.28 -8.68
C ALA A 132 -11.94 2.35 -7.68
N VAL A 133 -13.16 2.67 -7.31
CA VAL A 133 -13.99 1.93 -6.34
C VAL A 133 -15.23 1.36 -7.02
N GLY A 134 -15.97 0.51 -6.31
CA GLY A 134 -17.17 -0.14 -6.83
C GLY A 134 -18.17 0.83 -7.49
N GLY A 135 -18.54 0.56 -8.73
CA GLY A 135 -19.41 1.38 -9.57
C GLY A 135 -18.68 2.31 -10.52
N ASP A 136 -17.35 2.49 -10.37
CA ASP A 136 -16.58 3.30 -11.30
C ASP A 136 -16.28 2.58 -12.62
N THR A 137 -16.10 3.38 -13.66
CA THR A 137 -15.45 2.95 -14.90
C THR A 137 -14.05 3.56 -14.96
N VAL A 138 -13.02 2.73 -14.88
CA VAL A 138 -11.63 3.14 -15.02
C VAL A 138 -11.13 2.76 -16.42
N LYS A 139 -10.39 3.67 -17.06
CA LYS A 139 -9.91 3.48 -18.43
C LYS A 139 -8.52 4.09 -18.65
N CYS A 140 -7.68 3.39 -19.33
CA CYS A 140 -6.47 3.93 -19.94
C CYS A 140 -6.63 3.93 -21.45
N CYS A 141 -6.37 5.01 -22.13
CA CYS A 141 -6.03 6.35 -21.65
C CYS A 141 -6.81 7.36 -22.50
N ASP A 142 -6.90 8.61 -22.05
CA ASP A 142 -7.41 9.70 -22.88
C ASP A 142 -6.40 10.10 -23.99
N ALA A 143 -6.75 11.11 -24.76
CA ALA A 143 -5.90 11.60 -25.86
C ALA A 143 -4.55 12.17 -25.38
N GLN A 144 -4.43 12.48 -24.12
CA GLN A 144 -3.21 12.99 -23.47
C GLN A 144 -2.43 11.87 -22.72
N GLY A 145 -2.87 10.63 -22.82
CA GLY A 145 -2.21 9.48 -22.17
C GLY A 145 -2.53 9.35 -20.68
N ARG A 146 -3.59 10.00 -20.17
CA ARG A 146 -3.97 9.97 -18.74
C ARG A 146 -5.01 8.88 -18.49
N ILE A 147 -4.95 8.27 -17.31
CA ILE A 147 -6.03 7.42 -16.83
C ILE A 147 -7.26 8.28 -16.56
N THR A 148 -8.43 7.76 -16.87
CA THR A 148 -9.71 8.38 -16.56
C THR A 148 -10.53 7.50 -15.63
N VAL A 149 -11.27 8.12 -14.71
CA VAL A 149 -12.29 7.46 -13.90
C VAL A 149 -13.60 8.17 -14.12
N ASN A 150 -14.61 7.42 -14.55
CA ASN A 150 -15.92 7.97 -14.96
C ASN A 150 -15.80 9.06 -16.03
N GLY A 151 -14.84 8.93 -16.95
CA GLY A 151 -14.54 9.91 -17.99
C GLY A 151 -13.75 11.14 -17.52
N VAL A 152 -13.45 11.26 -16.22
CA VAL A 152 -12.66 12.38 -15.68
C VAL A 152 -11.19 11.97 -15.63
N PRO A 153 -10.29 12.74 -16.28
CA PRO A 153 -8.87 12.43 -16.29
C PRO A 153 -8.23 12.69 -14.94
N LEU A 154 -7.38 11.76 -14.50
CA LEU A 154 -6.64 11.89 -13.26
C LEU A 154 -5.39 12.75 -13.43
N ASP A 155 -5.10 13.59 -12.45
CA ASP A 155 -3.79 14.22 -12.32
C ASP A 155 -2.95 13.39 -11.32
N GLU A 156 -2.10 12.53 -11.87
CA GLU A 156 -1.32 11.55 -11.12
C GLU A 156 0.09 12.05 -10.76
N LYS A 157 0.46 13.25 -11.24
CA LYS A 157 1.79 13.85 -11.00
C LYS A 157 2.23 13.87 -9.53
N PRO A 158 1.36 14.09 -8.54
CA PRO A 158 1.77 14.14 -7.15
C PRO A 158 2.31 12.82 -6.59
N TYR A 159 1.98 11.67 -7.19
CA TYR A 159 2.33 10.34 -6.66
C TYR A 159 2.96 9.39 -7.68
N LEU A 160 2.70 9.59 -8.97
CA LEU A 160 3.29 8.77 -10.04
C LEU A 160 4.82 8.91 -10.02
N HIS A 161 5.53 7.79 -10.16
CA HIS A 161 6.99 7.81 -10.25
C HIS A 161 7.45 8.74 -11.40
N PRO A 162 8.46 9.61 -11.19
CA PRO A 162 8.83 10.64 -12.17
C PRO A 162 9.22 10.10 -13.55
N ASP A 163 9.80 8.90 -13.59
CA ASP A 163 10.25 8.27 -14.83
C ASP A 163 9.19 7.38 -15.48
N ASP A 164 7.98 7.36 -14.92
CA ASP A 164 6.87 6.52 -15.39
C ASP A 164 5.79 7.33 -16.11
N PHE A 165 4.94 6.58 -16.78
CA PHE A 165 3.72 7.06 -17.43
C PHE A 165 2.50 6.33 -16.83
N PRO A 166 1.28 6.86 -17.00
CA PRO A 166 0.09 6.35 -16.32
C PRO A 166 -0.19 4.86 -16.53
N SER A 167 0.02 4.33 -17.75
CA SER A 167 0.02 2.89 -18.04
C SER A 167 0.61 2.59 -19.39
N GLY A 168 1.37 1.48 -19.53
CA GLY A 168 1.81 0.90 -20.80
C GLY A 168 0.69 0.17 -21.52
N ASP A 169 -0.27 -0.36 -20.76
CA ASP A 169 -1.36 -1.17 -21.28
C ASP A 169 -2.64 -0.36 -21.38
N LYS A 170 -3.42 -0.66 -22.42
CA LYS A 170 -4.78 -0.11 -22.55
C LYS A 170 -5.75 -1.04 -21.83
N PHE A 171 -6.59 -0.49 -21.01
CA PHE A 171 -7.66 -1.20 -20.33
C PHE A 171 -8.91 -0.34 -20.22
N GLU A 172 -10.06 -0.98 -20.06
CA GLU A 172 -11.33 -0.35 -19.71
C GLU A 172 -12.10 -1.33 -18.80
N LYS A 173 -12.34 -0.94 -17.56
CA LYS A 173 -12.95 -1.78 -16.55
C LYS A 173 -14.04 -1.05 -15.81
N VAL A 174 -15.22 -1.68 -15.73
CA VAL A 174 -16.26 -1.31 -14.76
C VAL A 174 -15.97 -2.06 -13.47
N VAL A 175 -15.68 -1.35 -12.41
CA VAL A 175 -15.37 -1.94 -11.10
C VAL A 175 -16.68 -2.44 -10.45
N PRO A 176 -16.82 -3.73 -10.16
CA PRO A 176 -18.01 -4.25 -9.50
C PRO A 176 -18.18 -3.64 -8.11
N LYS A 177 -19.42 -3.55 -7.60
CA LYS A 177 -19.70 -3.10 -6.23
C LYS A 177 -18.98 -3.98 -5.21
N GLY A 178 -18.42 -3.36 -4.17
CA GLY A 178 -17.63 -4.04 -3.13
C GLY A 178 -16.25 -4.48 -3.62
N ARG A 179 -15.78 -3.96 -4.76
CA ARG A 179 -14.45 -4.25 -5.31
C ARG A 179 -13.69 -2.96 -5.61
N LEU A 180 -12.38 -3.08 -5.74
CA LEU A 180 -11.45 -1.98 -5.95
C LEU A 180 -10.55 -2.27 -7.15
N TRP A 181 -10.21 -1.24 -7.91
CA TRP A 181 -9.13 -1.25 -8.89
C TRP A 181 -7.93 -0.54 -8.29
N VAL A 182 -6.83 -1.26 -8.16
CA VAL A 182 -5.64 -0.78 -7.45
C VAL A 182 -4.43 -0.78 -8.36
N MET A 183 -3.56 0.23 -8.21
CA MET A 183 -2.33 0.34 -9.01
C MET A 183 -1.15 0.78 -8.13
N GLY A 184 0.06 0.39 -8.54
CA GLY A 184 1.27 0.92 -7.93
C GLY A 184 1.56 2.35 -8.40
N ASP A 185 2.29 3.10 -7.60
CA ASP A 185 2.73 4.45 -7.97
C ASP A 185 3.94 4.40 -8.94
N HIS A 186 4.73 3.31 -8.87
CA HIS A 186 5.75 2.96 -9.85
C HIS A 186 5.17 1.95 -10.85
N ARG A 187 4.53 2.45 -11.86
CA ARG A 187 3.69 1.71 -12.81
C ARG A 187 4.41 0.57 -13.53
N SER A 188 5.66 0.79 -13.94
CA SER A 188 6.49 -0.19 -14.65
C SER A 188 7.04 -1.28 -13.73
N ALA A 189 7.13 -1.01 -12.41
CA ALA A 189 7.62 -1.96 -11.40
C ALA A 189 6.47 -2.54 -10.56
N SER A 190 5.24 -2.54 -11.06
CA SER A 190 4.06 -2.95 -10.30
C SER A 190 3.24 -4.01 -11.01
N ALA A 191 3.21 -5.22 -10.46
CA ALA A 191 2.16 -6.18 -10.74
C ALA A 191 0.93 -5.81 -9.90
N ASP A 192 -0.07 -5.22 -10.54
CA ASP A 192 -1.28 -4.70 -9.92
C ASP A 192 -2.53 -5.12 -10.71
N SER A 193 -3.64 -4.45 -10.56
CA SER A 193 -4.90 -4.79 -11.23
C SER A 193 -4.74 -5.07 -12.71
N ARG A 194 -3.86 -4.35 -13.41
CA ARG A 194 -3.59 -4.51 -14.84
C ARG A 194 -3.00 -5.88 -15.18
N ALA A 195 -2.09 -6.37 -14.34
CA ALA A 195 -1.42 -7.65 -14.54
C ALA A 195 -2.29 -8.87 -14.18
N HIS A 196 -3.46 -8.65 -13.59
CA HIS A 196 -4.33 -9.71 -13.07
C HIS A 196 -5.71 -9.72 -13.72
N GLU A 197 -5.91 -9.02 -14.85
CA GLU A 197 -7.19 -8.92 -15.54
C GLU A 197 -7.75 -10.28 -16.01
N GLU A 198 -6.89 -11.25 -16.29
CA GLU A 198 -7.27 -12.60 -16.71
C GLU A 198 -7.59 -13.54 -15.54
N GLN A 199 -7.37 -13.09 -14.30
CA GLN A 199 -7.60 -13.89 -13.10
C GLN A 199 -9.03 -13.71 -12.58
N GLU A 200 -9.41 -14.54 -11.61
CA GLU A 200 -10.67 -14.40 -10.90
C GLU A 200 -10.79 -13.00 -10.28
N GLY A 201 -11.92 -12.34 -10.53
CA GLY A 201 -12.11 -10.94 -10.13
C GLY A 201 -11.63 -9.93 -11.17
N GLU A 202 -11.11 -10.39 -12.30
CA GLU A 202 -10.73 -9.58 -13.46
C GLU A 202 -9.85 -8.37 -13.09
N GLY A 203 -8.81 -8.64 -12.32
CA GLY A 203 -7.87 -7.64 -11.81
C GLY A 203 -8.35 -6.84 -10.60
N THR A 204 -9.65 -6.88 -10.25
CA THR A 204 -10.15 -6.19 -9.06
C THR A 204 -9.93 -7.02 -7.79
N ILE A 205 -9.78 -6.33 -6.65
CA ILE A 205 -9.75 -6.96 -5.32
C ILE A 205 -11.06 -6.69 -4.59
N SER A 206 -11.48 -7.60 -3.69
CA SER A 206 -12.62 -7.35 -2.81
C SER A 206 -12.26 -6.36 -1.71
N GLU A 207 -13.19 -5.50 -1.31
CA GLU A 207 -13.02 -4.64 -0.13
C GLU A 207 -12.77 -5.45 1.14
N ASP A 208 -13.34 -6.66 1.24
CA ASP A 208 -13.11 -7.58 2.38
C ASP A 208 -11.66 -8.08 2.47
N GLN A 209 -10.89 -8.00 1.38
CA GLN A 209 -9.46 -8.34 1.38
C GLN A 209 -8.60 -7.21 1.95
N VAL A 210 -9.16 -6.01 2.13
CA VAL A 210 -8.43 -4.84 2.66
C VAL A 210 -8.22 -5.01 4.16
N ILE A 211 -6.95 -5.07 4.56
CA ILE A 211 -6.55 -5.15 5.97
C ILE A 211 -6.64 -3.78 6.63
N GLY A 212 -6.29 -2.75 5.86
CA GLY A 212 -6.37 -1.39 6.34
C GLY A 212 -5.71 -0.37 5.41
N ARG A 213 -5.84 0.89 5.79
CA ARG A 213 -5.28 2.04 5.09
C ARG A 213 -3.95 2.45 5.70
N ALA A 214 -2.90 2.52 4.88
CA ALA A 214 -1.63 3.08 5.27
C ALA A 214 -1.76 4.60 5.42
N PHE A 215 -1.38 5.14 6.59
CA PHE A 215 -1.55 6.56 6.85
C PHE A 215 -0.28 7.29 7.25
N ALA A 216 0.81 6.58 7.59
CA ALA A 216 2.08 7.20 7.92
C ALA A 216 3.26 6.29 7.63
N ILE A 217 4.38 6.88 7.20
CA ILE A 217 5.72 6.30 7.26
C ILE A 217 6.31 6.71 8.61
N TYR A 218 6.76 5.76 9.42
CA TYR A 218 7.37 6.06 10.71
C TYR A 218 8.88 5.75 10.77
N TRP A 219 9.38 4.96 9.83
CA TRP A 219 10.79 4.63 9.69
C TRP A 219 11.18 4.55 8.22
N PRO A 220 12.38 5.00 7.83
CA PRO A 220 13.37 5.71 8.65
C PRO A 220 12.88 7.10 9.05
N PHE A 221 13.34 7.62 10.18
CA PHE A 221 12.90 8.94 10.71
C PHE A 221 13.13 10.09 9.73
N SER A 222 14.12 9.97 8.85
CA SER A 222 14.37 10.95 7.77
C SER A 222 13.25 11.02 6.73
N ARG A 223 12.40 10.00 6.66
CA ARG A 223 11.25 9.91 5.76
C ARG A 223 9.90 9.89 6.47
N ALA A 224 9.92 10.03 7.81
CA ALA A 224 8.69 10.01 8.60
C ALA A 224 7.73 11.11 8.13
N THR A 225 6.54 10.69 7.70
CA THR A 225 5.50 11.58 7.15
C THR A 225 4.12 10.94 7.22
N VAL A 226 3.09 11.77 7.19
CA VAL A 226 1.71 11.31 7.06
C VAL A 226 1.38 11.16 5.58
N LEU A 227 0.80 10.02 5.21
CA LEU A 227 0.30 9.77 3.86
C LEU A 227 -1.08 10.40 3.74
N SER A 228 -1.23 11.32 2.81
CA SER A 228 -2.51 11.96 2.49
C SER A 228 -2.96 11.56 1.09
N THR A 229 -4.26 11.50 0.89
CA THR A 229 -4.82 11.41 -0.46
C THR A 229 -4.44 12.68 -1.22
N PRO A 230 -3.86 12.56 -2.42
CA PRO A 230 -3.50 13.72 -3.21
C PRO A 230 -4.71 14.62 -3.47
N ASP A 231 -4.58 15.93 -3.25
CA ASP A 231 -5.65 16.92 -3.45
C ASP A 231 -6.26 16.85 -4.85
N THR A 232 -5.44 16.48 -5.84
CA THR A 232 -5.89 16.32 -7.23
C THR A 232 -6.94 15.22 -7.36
N LEU A 233 -6.78 14.08 -6.66
CA LEU A 233 -7.77 13.01 -6.64
C LEU A 233 -9.00 13.42 -5.80
N ALA A 234 -8.79 14.00 -4.63
CA ALA A 234 -9.89 14.44 -3.77
C ALA A 234 -10.81 15.45 -4.46
N ARG A 235 -10.24 16.43 -5.19
CA ARG A 235 -11.01 17.46 -5.92
C ARG A 235 -11.69 16.91 -7.18
N THR A 236 -11.05 15.99 -7.87
CA THR A 236 -11.59 15.39 -9.10
C THR A 236 -12.94 14.73 -8.83
N PHE A 237 -13.14 14.15 -7.65
CA PHE A 237 -14.35 13.40 -7.30
C PHE A 237 -15.32 14.16 -6.39
N ALA A 238 -14.91 15.29 -5.77
CA ALA A 238 -15.80 16.11 -4.95
C ALA A 238 -16.95 16.72 -5.75
N ASN A 239 -16.76 16.94 -7.05
CA ASN A 239 -17.75 17.53 -7.96
C ASN A 239 -18.68 16.51 -8.64
N THR A 240 -18.57 15.21 -8.32
CA THR A 240 -19.32 14.14 -9.01
C THR A 240 -20.35 13.45 -8.09
N ARG A 241 -20.60 14.02 -6.89
CA ARG A 241 -21.66 13.57 -5.96
C ARG A 241 -22.96 14.32 -6.18
#